data_74c246744cec5fae49e365faf7099fad
#
_entry.id   74c246744cec5fae49e365faf7099fad
#
_cell.length_a   1.000
_cell.length_b   1.000
_cell.length_c   1.000
_cell.angle_alpha   90.00
_cell.angle_beta   90.00
_cell.angle_gamma   90.00
#
_symmetry.space_group_name_H-M   'P 1'
#
loop_
_entity.id
_entity.type
_entity.pdbx_description
1 polymer ?
#
loop_
_entity_poly.entity_id
_entity_poly.type
_entity_poly.pdbx_seq_one_letter_code
_entity_poly.pdbx_strand_id
1 'polypeptide(L)'
;MTKLSNNVTKIEKEIKNGDFNINLKDHVLYLPSFINSDLCKGVVDNLKNVGLDKSTPYTDGLLNDFTDSYFDPDIDIITHIKNKISEDALEIYAKKVRAYNWSYHKSDIFHPSEMIVRRYNSKSEFNSHHDDIIEEIFPQWFVRRKNVLTCNVYLNDHDEYEGGDLYFASCNLTFKPNIGDVIISPSNWMFYHKVTEITSGTRYSGTYWYYYGSEKKIAKRASHDKNFSK
;
A
#
# COMPACT_ATOMS: atom_id res chain seq x y z
N MET A 1 -6.17 34.98 27.90
CA MET A 1 -6.37 34.12 26.72
C MET A 1 -5.16 33.22 26.55
N THR A 2 -5.35 31.93 26.54
CA THR A 2 -4.26 30.96 26.51
C THR A 2 -3.62 30.89 25.11
N LYS A 3 -2.34 30.51 25.05
CA LYS A 3 -1.58 30.31 23.75
C LYS A 3 -2.34 29.46 22.74
N LEU A 4 -3.15 28.51 23.19
CA LEU A 4 -3.98 27.64 22.40
C LEU A 4 -5.12 28.40 21.68
N SER A 5 -5.79 29.30 22.38
CA SER A 5 -6.87 30.13 21.82
C SER A 5 -6.38 31.04 20.69
N ASN A 6 -5.18 31.60 20.82
CA ASN A 6 -4.60 32.45 19.77
C ASN A 6 -4.24 31.66 18.50
N ASN A 7 -3.77 30.40 18.65
CA ASN A 7 -3.46 29.54 17.53
C ASN A 7 -4.73 29.10 16.76
N VAL A 8 -5.79 28.75 17.46
CA VAL A 8 -7.09 28.41 16.85
C VAL A 8 -7.64 29.58 16.05
N THR A 9 -7.65 30.78 16.62
CA THR A 9 -8.11 31.99 15.93
C THR A 9 -7.28 32.31 14.68
N LYS A 10 -5.96 32.06 14.72
CA LYS A 10 -5.08 32.24 13.57
C LYS A 10 -5.43 31.27 12.45
N ILE A 11 -5.59 29.98 12.77
CA ILE A 11 -5.96 28.91 11.80
C ILE A 11 -7.32 29.23 11.15
N GLU A 12 -8.32 29.60 11.95
CA GLU A 12 -9.65 29.98 11.43
C GLU A 12 -9.58 31.16 10.46
N LYS A 13 -8.70 32.13 10.72
CA LYS A 13 -8.48 33.28 9.84
C LYS A 13 -7.79 32.85 8.52
N GLU A 14 -6.80 31.98 8.61
CA GLU A 14 -6.11 31.43 7.43
C GLU A 14 -7.07 30.61 6.55
N ILE A 15 -7.96 29.80 7.16
CA ILE A 15 -8.99 29.05 6.42
C ILE A 15 -9.96 30.01 5.72
N LYS A 16 -10.44 31.05 6.41
CA LYS A 16 -11.36 32.05 5.83
C LYS A 16 -10.74 32.82 4.68
N ASN A 17 -9.44 33.09 4.73
CA ASN A 17 -8.72 33.80 3.66
C ASN A 17 -8.31 32.89 2.51
N GLY A 18 -8.54 31.56 2.59
CA GLY A 18 -8.04 30.61 1.62
C GLY A 18 -6.54 30.34 1.68
N ASP A 19 -5.86 30.85 2.73
CA ASP A 19 -4.41 30.72 2.90
C ASP A 19 -4.00 29.37 3.48
N PHE A 20 -4.98 28.60 4.02
CA PHE A 20 -4.75 27.27 4.58
C PHE A 20 -4.89 26.23 3.48
N ASN A 21 -3.76 25.78 2.97
CA ASN A 21 -3.70 24.76 1.92
C ASN A 21 -3.15 23.44 2.48
N ILE A 22 -4.03 22.44 2.66
CA ILE A 22 -3.60 21.08 2.96
C ILE A 22 -3.33 20.39 1.62
N ASN A 23 -2.06 20.15 1.34
CA ASN A 23 -1.66 19.48 0.11
C ASN A 23 -1.49 17.97 0.36
N LEU A 24 -2.52 17.18 0.08
CA LEU A 24 -2.46 15.72 0.21
C LEU A 24 -1.38 15.07 -0.66
N LYS A 25 -0.98 15.74 -1.75
CA LYS A 25 0.12 15.25 -2.63
C LYS A 25 1.42 15.04 -1.87
N ASP A 26 1.67 15.83 -0.83
CA ASP A 26 2.90 15.73 -0.03
C ASP A 26 2.99 14.42 0.75
N HIS A 27 1.86 13.72 0.92
CA HIS A 27 1.79 12.42 1.61
C HIS A 27 1.89 11.21 0.66
N VAL A 28 1.99 11.43 -0.64
CA VAL A 28 2.27 10.36 -1.62
C VAL A 28 3.73 10.45 -2.03
N LEU A 29 4.49 9.39 -1.80
CA LEU A 29 5.89 9.28 -2.20
C LEU A 29 5.98 8.44 -3.47
N TYR A 30 6.63 9.00 -4.50
CA TYR A 30 6.98 8.28 -5.72
C TYR A 30 8.50 8.19 -5.82
N LEU A 31 9.01 6.97 -5.97
CA LEU A 31 10.42 6.64 -6.08
C LEU A 31 10.66 5.94 -7.43
N PRO A 32 11.13 6.67 -8.44
CA PRO A 32 11.40 6.07 -9.75
C PRO A 32 12.61 5.13 -9.70
N SER A 33 12.51 3.99 -10.38
CA SER A 33 13.59 2.98 -10.53
C SER A 33 14.24 2.58 -9.18
N PHE A 34 13.44 2.51 -8.11
CA PHE A 34 13.95 2.24 -6.77
C PHE A 34 14.34 0.77 -6.57
N ILE A 35 13.61 -0.13 -7.20
CA ILE A 35 13.92 -1.57 -7.23
C ILE A 35 14.63 -1.91 -8.55
N ASN A 36 15.66 -2.73 -8.46
CA ASN A 36 16.38 -3.20 -9.63
C ASN A 36 15.42 -3.95 -10.58
N SER A 37 15.46 -3.60 -11.87
CA SER A 37 14.59 -4.19 -12.89
C SER A 37 14.76 -5.70 -13.03
N ASP A 38 15.96 -6.25 -12.80
CA ASP A 38 16.20 -7.69 -12.88
C ASP A 38 15.47 -8.46 -11.77
N LEU A 39 15.37 -7.86 -10.55
CA LEU A 39 14.56 -8.42 -9.47
C LEU A 39 13.07 -8.43 -9.85
N CYS A 40 12.58 -7.34 -10.42
CA CYS A 40 11.19 -7.24 -10.87
C CYS A 40 10.87 -8.28 -11.95
N LYS A 41 11.73 -8.41 -12.96
CA LYS A 41 11.62 -9.45 -14.00
C LYS A 41 11.65 -10.84 -13.41
N GLY A 42 12.54 -11.09 -12.44
CA GLY A 42 12.62 -12.37 -11.74
C GLY A 42 11.31 -12.76 -11.06
N VAL A 43 10.57 -11.82 -10.46
CA VAL A 43 9.23 -12.06 -9.91
C VAL A 43 8.27 -12.49 -11.02
N VAL A 44 8.21 -11.72 -12.12
CA VAL A 44 7.29 -11.98 -13.23
C VAL A 44 7.58 -13.34 -13.89
N ASP A 45 8.85 -13.68 -14.09
CA ASP A 45 9.25 -14.95 -14.71
C ASP A 45 8.92 -16.15 -13.80
N ASN A 46 9.11 -16.02 -12.50
CA ASN A 46 8.67 -17.03 -11.55
C ASN A 46 7.16 -17.25 -11.60
N LEU A 47 6.36 -16.17 -11.66
CA LEU A 47 4.91 -16.27 -11.78
C LEU A 47 4.46 -17.01 -13.06
N LYS A 48 5.16 -16.76 -14.16
CA LYS A 48 4.88 -17.45 -15.44
C LYS A 48 5.21 -18.94 -15.39
N ASN A 49 6.25 -19.33 -14.62
CA ASN A 49 6.78 -20.70 -14.60
C ASN A 49 6.09 -21.61 -13.58
N VAL A 50 5.66 -21.09 -12.45
CA VAL A 50 5.17 -21.91 -11.33
C VAL A 50 3.68 -22.21 -11.41
N GLY A 51 2.93 -21.54 -12.27
CA GLY A 51 1.48 -21.78 -12.42
C GLY A 51 0.76 -21.63 -11.08
N LEU A 52 1.02 -20.55 -10.37
CA LEU A 52 0.50 -20.31 -9.02
C LEU A 52 -1.03 -20.42 -8.99
N ASP A 53 -1.55 -21.06 -7.95
CA ASP A 53 -2.98 -21.13 -7.70
C ASP A 53 -3.56 -19.72 -7.69
N LYS A 54 -4.54 -19.50 -8.55
CA LYS A 54 -5.29 -18.24 -8.57
C LYS A 54 -6.02 -18.12 -7.24
N SER A 55 -5.51 -17.29 -6.36
CA SER A 55 -6.30 -16.90 -5.22
C SER A 55 -7.41 -15.96 -5.68
N THR A 56 -8.64 -16.35 -5.49
CA THR A 56 -9.79 -15.45 -5.66
C THR A 56 -9.58 -14.23 -4.79
N PRO A 57 -9.56 -13.03 -5.36
CA PRO A 57 -9.29 -11.82 -4.59
C PRO A 57 -10.41 -11.60 -3.57
N TYR A 58 -10.02 -11.29 -2.35
CA TYR A 58 -10.88 -10.86 -1.24
C TYR A 58 -11.47 -9.44 -1.47
N THR A 59 -11.71 -9.09 -2.72
CA THR A 59 -12.04 -7.72 -3.12
C THR A 59 -13.39 -7.68 -3.81
N ASP A 60 -14.45 -8.11 -3.09
CA ASP A 60 -15.84 -8.14 -3.57
C ASP A 60 -16.16 -7.02 -4.58
N GLY A 61 -16.11 -7.34 -5.87
CA GLY A 61 -16.47 -6.43 -6.97
C GLY A 61 -15.51 -5.27 -7.26
N LEU A 62 -14.35 -5.16 -6.58
CA LEU A 62 -13.35 -4.14 -6.86
C LEU A 62 -12.44 -4.51 -8.03
N LEU A 63 -12.13 -5.79 -8.17
CA LEU A 63 -11.39 -6.36 -9.30
C LEU A 63 -12.35 -7.10 -10.22
N ASN A 64 -12.12 -7.01 -11.52
CA ASN A 64 -12.87 -7.80 -12.49
C ASN A 64 -12.16 -9.13 -12.83
N ASP A 65 -12.85 -10.01 -13.56
CA ASP A 65 -12.40 -11.37 -13.89
C ASP A 65 -11.12 -11.43 -14.75
N PHE A 66 -10.66 -10.28 -15.26
CA PHE A 66 -9.45 -10.19 -16.08
C PHE A 66 -8.18 -9.97 -15.26
N THR A 67 -8.33 -9.83 -13.92
CA THR A 67 -7.20 -9.64 -13.00
C THR A 67 -6.92 -10.91 -12.23
N ASP A 68 -5.68 -11.37 -12.26
CA ASP A 68 -5.22 -12.50 -11.46
C ASP A 68 -4.43 -11.96 -10.25
N SER A 69 -4.65 -12.53 -9.07
CA SER A 69 -3.93 -12.19 -7.85
C SER A 69 -3.19 -13.39 -7.29
N TYR A 70 -1.95 -13.17 -6.84
CA TYR A 70 -1.07 -14.17 -6.26
C TYR A 70 -0.61 -13.68 -4.90
N PHE A 71 -0.89 -14.45 -3.85
CA PHE A 71 -0.46 -14.11 -2.50
C PHE A 71 0.94 -14.63 -2.24
N ASP A 72 1.76 -13.76 -1.70
CA ASP A 72 3.14 -13.92 -1.23
C ASP A 72 3.76 -15.27 -1.68
N PRO A 73 4.03 -15.41 -2.97
CA PRO A 73 4.78 -16.58 -3.37
C PRO A 73 6.05 -16.54 -2.53
N ASP A 74 6.36 -17.61 -1.83
CA ASP A 74 7.54 -17.77 -0.98
C ASP A 74 8.82 -17.70 -1.86
N ILE A 75 9.03 -16.51 -2.41
CA ILE A 75 10.15 -16.22 -3.30
C ILE A 75 11.09 -15.30 -2.55
N ASP A 76 12.33 -15.72 -2.37
CA ASP A 76 13.41 -14.92 -1.78
C ASP A 76 13.51 -13.52 -2.38
N ILE A 77 13.19 -13.38 -3.67
CA ILE A 77 13.18 -12.10 -4.39
C ILE A 77 12.14 -11.13 -3.80
N ILE A 78 10.92 -11.59 -3.50
CA ILE A 78 9.88 -10.74 -2.90
C ILE A 78 10.31 -10.29 -1.51
N THR A 79 10.89 -11.18 -0.72
CA THR A 79 11.44 -10.85 0.58
C THR A 79 12.53 -9.79 0.46
N HIS A 80 13.42 -9.91 -0.51
CA HIS A 80 14.46 -8.92 -0.76
C HIS A 80 13.88 -7.54 -1.13
N ILE A 81 12.89 -7.50 -2.01
CA ILE A 81 12.18 -6.26 -2.39
C ILE A 81 11.52 -5.61 -1.18
N LYS A 82 10.78 -6.38 -0.37
CA LYS A 82 10.10 -5.90 0.84
C LYS A 82 11.12 -5.33 1.86
N ASN A 83 12.23 -6.03 2.07
CA ASN A 83 13.27 -5.56 2.99
C ASN A 83 13.89 -4.25 2.52
N LYS A 84 14.25 -4.13 1.25
CA LYS A 84 14.79 -2.89 0.70
C LYS A 84 13.84 -1.71 0.86
N ILE A 85 12.55 -1.91 0.62
CA ILE A 85 11.55 -0.85 0.81
C ILE A 85 11.40 -0.52 2.30
N SER A 86 11.38 -1.51 3.17
CA SER A 86 11.28 -1.31 4.62
C SER A 86 12.47 -0.57 5.22
N GLU A 87 13.66 -0.81 4.71
CA GLU A 87 14.89 -0.20 5.21
C GLU A 87 15.09 1.22 4.67
N ASP A 88 14.94 1.39 3.35
CA ASP A 88 15.30 2.62 2.66
C ASP A 88 14.11 3.52 2.36
N ALA A 89 13.05 2.98 1.73
CA ALA A 89 11.94 3.80 1.23
C ALA A 89 11.08 4.37 2.36
N LEU A 90 10.87 3.62 3.44
CA LEU A 90 10.15 4.13 4.61
C LEU A 90 10.90 5.24 5.32
N GLU A 91 12.23 5.21 5.34
CA GLU A 91 13.03 6.29 5.89
C GLU A 91 12.87 7.58 5.08
N ILE A 92 12.89 7.46 3.73
CA ILE A 92 12.62 8.56 2.82
C ILE A 92 11.19 9.10 3.01
N TYR A 93 10.21 8.20 3.14
CA TYR A 93 8.82 8.56 3.39
C TYR A 93 8.66 9.35 4.69
N ALA A 94 9.24 8.84 5.78
CA ALA A 94 9.17 9.48 7.09
C ALA A 94 9.76 10.91 7.08
N LYS A 95 10.89 11.09 6.39
CA LYS A 95 11.50 12.43 6.19
C LYS A 95 10.57 13.34 5.39
N LYS A 96 9.97 12.84 4.31
CA LYS A 96 9.05 13.60 3.47
C LYS A 96 7.83 14.10 4.25
N VAL A 97 7.21 13.25 5.03
CA VAL A 97 6.01 13.61 5.84
C VAL A 97 6.37 14.23 7.18
N ARG A 98 7.65 14.51 7.44
CA ARG A 98 8.16 15.14 8.68
C ARG A 98 7.82 14.35 9.95
N ALA A 99 7.85 13.04 9.88
CA ALA A 99 7.66 12.14 11.02
C ALA A 99 8.93 12.13 11.89
N TYR A 100 9.15 13.16 12.69
CA TYR A 100 10.39 13.42 13.43
C TYR A 100 10.78 12.32 14.45
N ASN A 101 9.82 11.49 14.87
CA ASN A 101 10.06 10.39 15.81
C ASN A 101 10.00 9.02 15.14
N TRP A 102 10.24 8.96 13.86
CA TRP A 102 10.13 7.73 13.06
C TRP A 102 10.95 6.56 13.62
N SER A 103 12.19 6.82 14.04
CA SER A 103 13.07 5.79 14.61
C SER A 103 12.51 5.13 15.87
N TYR A 104 11.73 5.87 16.67
CA TYR A 104 11.07 5.35 17.86
C TYR A 104 9.89 4.43 17.52
N HIS A 105 9.27 4.64 16.37
CA HIS A 105 8.08 3.92 15.94
C HIS A 105 8.39 2.74 15.00
N LYS A 106 9.57 2.72 14.38
CA LYS A 106 9.95 1.74 13.35
C LYS A 106 9.90 0.29 13.84
N SER A 107 10.25 0.00 15.09
CA SER A 107 10.33 -1.36 15.63
C SER A 107 9.01 -1.91 16.18
N ASP A 108 8.07 -1.03 16.58
CA ASP A 108 6.89 -1.43 17.34
C ASP A 108 5.57 -1.28 16.55
N ILE A 109 5.57 -0.58 15.42
CA ILE A 109 4.36 -0.07 14.81
C ILE A 109 4.15 -0.56 13.39
N PHE A 110 5.19 -0.75 12.59
CA PHE A 110 5.04 -1.06 11.17
C PHE A 110 5.55 -2.45 10.81
N HIS A 111 4.61 -3.37 10.62
CA HIS A 111 4.89 -4.68 10.08
C HIS A 111 4.41 -4.75 8.64
N PRO A 112 5.23 -5.22 7.70
CA PRO A 112 4.78 -5.46 6.34
C PRO A 112 3.86 -6.69 6.31
N SER A 113 2.77 -6.58 5.56
CA SER A 113 1.93 -7.72 5.22
C SER A 113 2.63 -8.62 4.18
N GLU A 114 2.00 -9.72 3.84
CA GLU A 114 2.31 -10.45 2.62
C GLU A 114 2.11 -9.55 1.40
N MET A 115 2.90 -9.76 0.35
CA MET A 115 2.76 -9.04 -0.91
C MET A 115 1.77 -9.76 -1.81
N ILE A 116 0.77 -9.05 -2.29
CA ILE A 116 -0.10 -9.54 -3.34
C ILE A 116 0.47 -9.08 -4.68
N VAL A 117 0.90 -10.02 -5.50
CA VAL A 117 1.29 -9.72 -6.88
C VAL A 117 0.06 -9.87 -7.77
N ARG A 118 -0.22 -8.86 -8.59
CA ARG A 118 -1.37 -8.86 -9.51
C ARG A 118 -0.90 -8.79 -10.95
N ARG A 119 -1.54 -9.61 -11.78
CA ARG A 119 -1.46 -9.56 -13.23
C ARG A 119 -2.76 -8.96 -13.76
N TYR A 120 -2.67 -7.79 -14.35
CA TYR A 120 -3.78 -7.10 -15.00
C TYR A 120 -3.68 -7.35 -16.50
N ASN A 121 -4.61 -8.11 -17.04
CA ASN A 121 -4.74 -8.36 -18.47
C ASN A 121 -5.55 -7.23 -19.12
N SER A 122 -5.64 -7.21 -20.45
CA SER A 122 -6.52 -6.28 -21.18
C SER A 122 -7.96 -6.36 -20.62
N LYS A 123 -8.61 -5.23 -20.41
CA LYS A 123 -9.90 -5.01 -19.74
C LYS A 123 -9.87 -5.13 -18.22
N SER A 124 -8.71 -5.38 -17.60
CA SER A 124 -8.59 -5.33 -16.14
C SER A 124 -8.62 -3.90 -15.65
N GLU A 125 -9.24 -3.69 -14.52
CA GLU A 125 -9.22 -2.45 -13.75
C GLU A 125 -9.28 -2.76 -12.26
N PHE A 126 -9.01 -1.76 -11.42
CA PHE A 126 -9.27 -1.83 -10.01
C PHE A 126 -10.09 -0.62 -9.62
N ASN A 127 -11.34 -0.83 -9.23
CA ASN A 127 -12.29 0.22 -8.90
C ASN A 127 -11.79 1.11 -7.76
N SER A 128 -12.35 2.31 -7.66
CA SER A 128 -11.96 3.29 -6.65
C SER A 128 -12.21 2.76 -5.24
N HIS A 129 -11.16 2.77 -4.42
CA HIS A 129 -11.18 2.27 -3.04
C HIS A 129 -10.12 2.98 -2.19
N HIS A 130 -10.12 2.69 -0.92
CA HIS A 130 -9.01 2.95 0.00
C HIS A 130 -8.60 1.62 0.66
N ASP A 131 -7.37 1.58 1.14
CA ASP A 131 -6.77 0.35 1.67
C ASP A 131 -6.86 0.22 3.20
N ASP A 132 -7.60 1.09 3.87
CA ASP A 132 -7.84 1.04 5.31
C ASP A 132 -8.83 -0.10 5.64
N ILE A 133 -8.45 -1.31 5.29
CA ILE A 133 -9.24 -2.51 5.53
C ILE A 133 -8.96 -2.99 6.94
N ILE A 134 -10.02 -3.19 7.69
CA ILE A 134 -9.97 -3.90 8.96
C ILE A 134 -10.18 -5.37 8.62
N GLU A 135 -9.11 -6.15 8.54
CA GLU A 135 -9.23 -7.59 8.49
C GLU A 135 -9.76 -8.10 9.83
N GLU A 136 -10.97 -8.60 9.83
CA GLU A 136 -11.50 -9.41 10.92
C GLU A 136 -10.99 -10.85 10.73
N ILE A 137 -9.93 -11.22 11.45
CA ILE A 137 -9.47 -12.61 11.47
C ILE A 137 -10.41 -13.40 12.37
N PHE A 138 -11.32 -14.18 11.76
CA PHE A 138 -12.33 -15.03 12.41
C PHE A 138 -11.75 -16.31 13.03
N PRO A 139 -12.45 -16.94 14.00
CA PRO A 139 -13.89 -16.81 14.30
C PRO A 139 -14.27 -16.23 15.66
N GLN A 140 -13.41 -15.80 16.56
CA GLN A 140 -13.84 -15.44 17.93
C GLN A 140 -13.08 -14.28 18.60
N TRP A 141 -12.03 -13.71 18.00
CA TRP A 141 -11.19 -12.71 18.68
C TRP A 141 -10.84 -11.57 17.74
N PHE A 142 -11.28 -10.37 18.07
CA PHE A 142 -11.06 -9.16 17.30
C PHE A 142 -9.58 -8.74 17.27
N VAL A 143 -8.80 -9.23 16.32
CA VAL A 143 -7.52 -8.61 15.97
C VAL A 143 -7.75 -7.76 14.72
N ARG A 144 -8.06 -6.50 14.94
CA ARG A 144 -8.16 -5.53 13.85
C ARG A 144 -6.76 -5.13 13.42
N ARG A 145 -6.33 -5.62 12.28
CA ARG A 145 -5.18 -5.04 11.58
C ARG A 145 -5.66 -3.80 10.87
N LYS A 146 -5.07 -2.65 11.20
CA LYS A 146 -5.34 -1.42 10.49
C LYS A 146 -4.16 -1.12 9.59
N ASN A 147 -4.37 -1.14 8.27
CA ASN A 147 -3.38 -0.72 7.32
C ASN A 147 -3.13 0.79 7.48
N VAL A 148 -1.87 1.16 7.51
CA VAL A 148 -1.42 2.55 7.71
C VAL A 148 -0.84 3.12 6.43
N LEU A 149 0.01 2.34 5.78
CA LEU A 149 0.64 2.69 4.51
C LEU A 149 0.43 1.58 3.50
N THR A 150 0.20 1.97 2.26
CA THR A 150 0.16 1.11 1.09
C THR A 150 1.45 1.30 0.30
N CYS A 151 2.09 0.20 -0.06
CA CYS A 151 3.26 0.17 -0.93
C CYS A 151 2.93 -0.57 -2.22
N ASN A 152 3.09 0.11 -3.33
CA ASN A 152 2.95 -0.46 -4.67
C ASN A 152 4.32 -0.52 -5.35
N VAL A 153 4.65 -1.68 -5.90
CA VAL A 153 5.87 -1.94 -6.68
C VAL A 153 5.47 -2.35 -8.09
N TYR A 154 6.09 -1.75 -9.09
CA TYR A 154 5.78 -2.02 -10.49
C TYR A 154 6.83 -2.96 -11.08
N LEU A 155 6.35 -4.05 -11.69
CA LEU A 155 7.18 -5.21 -12.01
C LEU A 155 7.49 -5.34 -13.51
N ASN A 156 6.84 -4.52 -14.35
CA ASN A 156 7.15 -4.39 -15.78
C ASN A 156 6.97 -2.95 -16.26
N ASP A 157 7.52 -2.65 -17.43
CA ASP A 157 7.49 -1.31 -17.99
C ASP A 157 6.11 -0.96 -18.54
N HIS A 158 5.76 0.34 -18.49
CA HIS A 158 4.50 0.81 -19.03
C HIS A 158 4.44 0.77 -20.57
N ASP A 159 5.58 0.55 -21.25
CA ASP A 159 5.64 0.31 -22.70
C ASP A 159 5.07 -1.07 -23.09
N GLU A 160 4.92 -1.97 -22.12
CA GLU A 160 4.36 -3.30 -22.31
C GLU A 160 2.82 -3.35 -22.22
N TYR A 161 2.18 -2.20 -21.85
CA TYR A 161 0.73 -2.10 -21.71
C TYR A 161 0.25 -0.66 -21.89
N GLU A 162 -1.04 -0.49 -22.18
CA GLU A 162 -1.70 0.81 -22.26
C GLU A 162 -2.79 0.91 -21.18
N GLY A 163 -2.99 2.11 -20.65
CA GLY A 163 -3.85 2.33 -19.48
C GLY A 163 -3.16 1.90 -18.20
N GLY A 164 -3.91 1.46 -17.20
CA GLY A 164 -3.37 0.95 -15.93
C GLY A 164 -2.71 2.01 -15.05
N ASP A 165 -3.07 3.26 -15.24
CA ASP A 165 -2.57 4.37 -14.43
C ASP A 165 -3.07 4.24 -12.98
N LEU A 166 -2.23 4.54 -12.00
CA LEU A 166 -2.66 4.71 -10.62
C LEU A 166 -3.15 6.14 -10.42
N TYR A 167 -4.42 6.31 -10.12
CA TYR A 167 -5.06 7.61 -9.95
C TYR A 167 -5.59 7.81 -8.53
N PHE A 168 -5.14 8.88 -7.87
CA PHE A 168 -5.63 9.34 -6.56
C PHE A 168 -6.61 10.50 -6.74
N ALA A 169 -7.89 10.26 -6.53
CA ALA A 169 -8.95 11.25 -6.76
C ALA A 169 -8.86 12.47 -5.85
N SER A 170 -8.57 12.26 -4.55
CA SER A 170 -8.55 13.32 -3.53
C SER A 170 -7.48 14.39 -3.74
N CYS A 171 -6.40 14.05 -4.42
CA CYS A 171 -5.30 14.97 -4.70
C CYS A 171 -5.04 15.17 -6.19
N ASN A 172 -5.88 14.59 -7.06
CA ASN A 172 -5.75 14.66 -8.52
C ASN A 172 -4.34 14.33 -9.01
N LEU A 173 -3.81 13.20 -8.52
CA LEU A 173 -2.51 12.67 -8.93
C LEU A 173 -2.72 11.44 -9.81
N THR A 174 -2.00 11.39 -10.92
CA THR A 174 -1.93 10.23 -11.81
C THR A 174 -0.48 9.83 -11.97
N PHE A 175 -0.22 8.54 -11.83
CA PHE A 175 1.09 7.94 -12.05
C PHE A 175 1.02 6.94 -13.20
N LYS A 176 2.03 7.01 -14.08
CA LYS A 176 2.33 6.02 -15.13
C LYS A 176 3.67 5.38 -14.78
N PRO A 177 3.66 4.38 -13.90
CA PRO A 177 4.91 3.86 -13.36
C PRO A 177 5.59 2.90 -14.33
N ASN A 178 6.93 2.91 -14.26
CA ASN A 178 7.82 1.99 -14.95
C ASN A 178 8.28 0.85 -14.04
N ILE A 179 8.98 -0.11 -14.61
CA ILE A 179 9.58 -1.22 -13.85
C ILE A 179 10.51 -0.69 -12.75
N GLY A 180 10.36 -1.24 -11.56
CA GLY A 180 11.15 -0.86 -10.38
C GLY A 180 10.68 0.38 -9.65
N ASP A 181 9.66 1.08 -10.14
CA ASP A 181 9.06 2.21 -9.44
C ASP A 181 8.34 1.74 -8.18
N VAL A 182 8.38 2.59 -7.15
CA VAL A 182 7.67 2.36 -5.88
C VAL A 182 6.82 3.57 -5.55
N ILE A 183 5.56 3.33 -5.19
CA ILE A 183 4.66 4.36 -4.67
C ILE A 183 4.24 3.99 -3.26
N ILE A 184 4.43 4.91 -2.31
CA ILE A 184 3.99 4.78 -0.93
C ILE A 184 2.97 5.86 -0.63
N SER A 185 1.81 5.46 -0.09
CA SER A 185 0.74 6.39 0.29
C SER A 185 0.07 5.94 1.60
N PRO A 186 -0.60 6.86 2.33
CA PRO A 186 -1.47 6.46 3.41
C PRO A 186 -2.62 5.58 2.91
N SER A 187 -3.00 4.57 3.72
CA SER A 187 -4.08 3.64 3.35
C SER A 187 -5.48 4.15 3.64
N ASN A 188 -5.62 5.30 4.33
CA ASN A 188 -6.91 5.77 4.84
C ASN A 188 -7.81 6.37 3.75
N TRP A 189 -9.08 6.62 4.11
CA TRP A 189 -10.15 7.12 3.25
C TRP A 189 -9.85 8.44 2.50
N MET A 190 -8.89 9.25 2.94
CA MET A 190 -8.47 10.46 2.23
C MET A 190 -7.65 10.16 0.97
N PHE A 191 -7.16 8.93 0.82
CA PHE A 191 -6.34 8.49 -0.31
C PHE A 191 -7.06 7.46 -1.18
N TYR A 192 -8.33 7.77 -1.53
CA TYR A 192 -9.06 6.99 -2.53
C TYR A 192 -8.28 6.95 -3.84
N HIS A 193 -8.09 5.74 -4.34
CA HIS A 193 -7.34 5.52 -5.57
C HIS A 193 -7.97 4.40 -6.40
N LYS A 194 -7.61 4.38 -7.68
CA LYS A 194 -8.01 3.32 -8.61
C LYS A 194 -6.87 3.01 -9.57
N VAL A 195 -6.92 1.82 -10.16
CA VAL A 195 -6.15 1.49 -11.37
C VAL A 195 -7.10 1.64 -12.56
N THR A 196 -6.73 2.49 -13.53
CA THR A 196 -7.54 2.66 -14.75
C THR A 196 -7.49 1.40 -15.59
N GLU A 197 -8.48 1.22 -16.47
CA GLU A 197 -8.54 0.05 -17.34
C GLU A 197 -7.25 -0.15 -18.15
N ILE A 198 -6.77 -1.39 -18.21
CA ILE A 198 -5.74 -1.82 -19.15
C ILE A 198 -6.40 -2.00 -20.52
N THR A 199 -6.07 -1.15 -21.47
CA THR A 199 -6.65 -1.20 -22.82
C THR A 199 -5.93 -2.18 -23.74
N SER A 200 -4.62 -2.36 -23.53
CA SER A 200 -3.82 -3.38 -24.23
C SER A 200 -2.64 -3.85 -23.38
N GLY A 201 -2.08 -5.02 -23.71
CA GLY A 201 -0.94 -5.60 -23.02
C GLY A 201 -1.27 -6.21 -21.65
N THR A 202 -0.24 -6.34 -20.81
CA THR A 202 -0.35 -6.92 -19.46
C THR A 202 0.51 -6.17 -18.48
N ARG A 203 -0.08 -5.69 -17.38
CA ARG A 203 0.61 -5.01 -16.29
C ARG A 203 0.81 -5.95 -15.11
N TYR A 204 2.01 -5.91 -14.52
CA TYR A 204 2.32 -6.60 -13.28
C TYR A 204 2.67 -5.61 -12.16
N SER A 205 2.09 -5.79 -10.98
CA SER A 205 2.45 -5.00 -9.80
C SER A 205 2.35 -5.83 -8.53
N GLY A 206 3.19 -5.51 -7.56
CA GLY A 206 3.09 -6.02 -6.20
C GLY A 206 2.50 -4.96 -5.28
N THR A 207 1.57 -5.34 -4.42
CA THR A 207 1.00 -4.45 -3.40
C THR A 207 1.09 -5.12 -2.05
N TYR A 208 1.52 -4.38 -1.03
CA TYR A 208 1.49 -4.81 0.35
C TYR A 208 1.31 -3.60 1.27
N TRP A 209 0.99 -3.87 2.52
CA TRP A 209 0.63 -2.84 3.49
C TRP A 209 1.51 -2.90 4.72
N TYR A 210 1.73 -1.75 5.33
CA TYR A 210 2.24 -1.67 6.68
C TYR A 210 1.07 -1.44 7.63
N TYR A 211 1.01 -2.22 8.70
CA TYR A 211 -0.07 -2.17 9.69
C TYR A 211 0.45 -1.93 11.11
N TYR A 212 -0.40 -1.39 11.96
CA TYR A 212 -0.13 -1.26 13.39
C TYR A 212 -0.26 -2.61 14.10
N GLY A 213 0.71 -2.90 14.94
CA GLY A 213 0.68 -4.05 15.83
C GLY A 213 1.97 -4.86 15.76
N SER A 214 2.33 -5.56 16.83
CA SER A 214 3.40 -6.55 16.78
C SER A 214 2.77 -7.94 16.72
N GLU A 215 3.27 -8.81 15.85
CA GLU A 215 2.85 -10.21 15.79
C GLU A 215 2.95 -10.89 17.17
N LYS A 216 3.95 -10.54 17.96
CA LYS A 216 4.11 -11.02 19.35
C LYS A 216 2.96 -10.57 20.28
N LYS A 217 2.44 -9.37 20.12
CA LYS A 217 1.28 -8.87 20.92
C LYS A 217 -0.02 -9.53 20.44
N ILE A 218 -0.15 -9.78 19.15
CA ILE A 218 -1.29 -10.49 18.55
C ILE A 218 -1.30 -11.94 19.03
N ALA A 219 -0.18 -12.65 18.91
CA ALA A 219 -0.04 -14.03 19.39
C ALA A 219 -0.24 -14.16 20.91
N LYS A 220 0.24 -13.18 21.70
CA LYS A 220 0.07 -13.17 23.16
C LYS A 220 -1.37 -12.92 23.59
N ARG A 221 -2.12 -12.07 22.87
CA ARG A 221 -3.57 -11.90 23.09
C ARG A 221 -4.32 -13.16 22.72
N ALA A 222 -4.08 -13.73 21.53
CA ALA A 222 -4.73 -14.98 21.10
C ALA A 222 -4.48 -16.15 22.07
N SER A 223 -3.29 -16.23 22.71
CA SER A 223 -2.99 -17.25 23.73
C SER A 223 -3.65 -16.96 25.08
N HIS A 224 -3.87 -15.71 25.44
CA HIS A 224 -4.53 -15.32 26.71
C HIS A 224 -6.03 -15.62 26.66
N ASP A 225 -6.62 -15.40 25.51
CA ASP A 225 -8.05 -15.59 25.29
C ASP A 225 -8.47 -17.06 25.19
N LYS A 226 -7.56 -17.97 24.80
CA LYS A 226 -7.81 -19.44 24.87
C LYS A 226 -8.01 -19.97 26.29
N ASN A 227 -7.63 -19.22 27.32
CA ASN A 227 -7.81 -19.59 28.72
C ASN A 227 -9.16 -19.16 29.31
N PHE A 228 -9.97 -18.38 28.58
CA PHE A 228 -11.32 -17.95 29.04
C PHE A 228 -12.46 -18.79 28.49
N SER A 229 -12.16 -19.83 27.71
CA SER A 229 -13.17 -20.73 27.11
C SER A 229 -13.18 -22.14 27.74
N LYS A 230 -12.94 -22.22 29.07
CA LYS A 230 -13.19 -23.44 29.85
C LYS A 230 -14.22 -23.20 30.93
#